data_ab5068478f8b9cedcbdef89c68482228
#
_entry.id   ab5068478f8b9cedcbdef89c68482228
#
_cell.length_a   1.000
_cell.length_b   1.000
_cell.length_c   1.000
_cell.angle_alpha   90.00
_cell.angle_beta   90.00
_cell.angle_gamma   90.00
#
_symmetry.space_group_name_H-M   'P 1'
#
loop_
_entity.id
_entity.type
_entity.pdbx_description
1 polymer ?
#
loop_
_entity_poly.entity_id
_entity_poly.type
_entity_poly.pdbx_seq_one_letter_code
_entity_poly.pdbx_strand_id
1 'polypeptide(L)'
;MFTTFIVQPIFNVLTLIYALLPGHNFGIAIILFTIVARFALYPMVKKQLRHTKAMRDLQPEIKKIKAQTKGNKQQESLMMMELYKEREIKPLAYMGLMIFQIVLFFALFNGLNRVVKNPQAIYDFSYPTVQNMSFMKELNSDISKFDNTLFGGVDLGRAAIANETGFYFPAFLLVLGSALIQFFQIKQTMPSSKDSRKLKEILKDAGKGTEADSSEISAAMSRNMAYILPFFIFVVTVGFPAALSLYWFVGGLVAYLQQSYLLKQDEYSMTNGTATATVVSKKPLRKKDSDVKVTVLSETKADTKPKTTKTKSKSSSKNRNKRKR
;
A
#
# COMPACT_ATOMS: atom_id res chain seq x y z
N MET A 1 -23.45 -6.64 1.82
CA MET A 1 -22.85 -5.64 2.73
C MET A 1 -21.78 -4.77 2.04
N PHE A 2 -20.70 -5.30 1.45
CA PHE A 2 -19.66 -4.50 0.75
C PHE A 2 -20.27 -3.60 -0.34
N THR A 3 -21.12 -4.15 -1.18
CA THR A 3 -21.77 -3.41 -2.28
C THR A 3 -22.61 -2.24 -1.76
N THR A 4 -23.43 -2.45 -0.74
CA THR A 4 -24.37 -1.44 -0.21
C THR A 4 -23.67 -0.34 0.59
N PHE A 5 -22.66 -0.71 1.42
CA PHE A 5 -22.02 0.25 2.33
C PHE A 5 -20.79 0.95 1.74
N ILE A 6 -20.20 0.39 0.69
CA ILE A 6 -18.96 0.91 0.12
C ILE A 6 -19.12 1.26 -1.36
N VAL A 7 -19.54 0.28 -2.19
CA VAL A 7 -19.63 0.51 -3.64
C VAL A 7 -20.71 1.55 -3.96
N GLN A 8 -21.89 1.38 -3.40
CA GLN A 8 -23.05 2.23 -3.70
C GLN A 8 -22.84 3.70 -3.28
N PRO A 9 -22.33 4.04 -2.07
CA PRO A 9 -22.05 5.45 -1.73
C PRO A 9 -21.03 6.09 -2.67
N ILE A 10 -19.93 5.39 -2.97
CA ILE A 10 -18.87 5.90 -3.85
C ILE A 10 -19.41 6.10 -5.27
N PHE A 11 -20.16 5.14 -5.77
CA PHE A 11 -20.81 5.23 -7.06
C PHE A 11 -21.82 6.39 -7.11
N ASN A 12 -22.60 6.60 -6.05
CA ASN A 12 -23.56 7.70 -6.00
C ASN A 12 -22.90 9.09 -5.97
N VAL A 13 -21.71 9.24 -5.40
CA VAL A 13 -20.96 10.50 -5.55
C VAL A 13 -20.56 10.72 -7.00
N LEU A 14 -20.12 9.68 -7.71
CA LEU A 14 -19.81 9.76 -9.14
C LEU A 14 -21.04 10.12 -9.97
N THR A 15 -22.16 9.44 -9.76
CA THR A 15 -23.41 9.69 -10.50
C THR A 15 -24.05 11.03 -10.16
N LEU A 16 -23.88 11.53 -8.93
CA LEU A 16 -24.27 12.88 -8.56
C LEU A 16 -23.47 13.93 -9.34
N ILE A 17 -22.15 13.77 -9.41
CA ILE A 17 -21.30 14.66 -10.21
C ILE A 17 -21.74 14.61 -11.69
N TYR A 18 -21.98 13.42 -12.23
CA TYR A 18 -22.44 13.23 -13.58
C TYR A 18 -23.78 13.95 -13.86
N ALA A 19 -24.74 13.81 -12.95
CA ALA A 19 -26.06 14.43 -13.07
C ALA A 19 -26.04 15.96 -12.96
N LEU A 20 -25.07 16.52 -12.23
CA LEU A 20 -24.91 17.97 -12.04
C LEU A 20 -24.07 18.62 -13.16
N LEU A 21 -23.37 17.83 -13.95
CA LEU A 21 -22.40 18.34 -14.93
C LEU A 21 -23.14 18.87 -16.17
N PRO A 22 -22.85 20.09 -16.62
CA PRO A 22 -23.38 20.56 -17.91
C PRO A 22 -22.83 19.70 -19.05
N GLY A 23 -23.73 19.24 -19.92
CA GLY A 23 -23.40 18.33 -21.00
C GLY A 23 -23.29 16.86 -20.63
N HIS A 24 -23.45 16.52 -19.36
CA HIS A 24 -23.57 15.13 -18.84
C HIS A 24 -22.60 14.13 -19.45
N ASN A 25 -21.32 14.49 -19.55
CA ASN A 25 -20.27 13.62 -20.08
C ASN A 25 -19.67 12.75 -18.96
N PHE A 26 -19.76 11.42 -19.11
CA PHE A 26 -19.34 10.48 -18.08
C PHE A 26 -17.83 10.48 -17.84
N GLY A 27 -17.02 10.69 -18.88
CA GLY A 27 -15.57 10.81 -18.75
C GLY A 27 -15.15 12.02 -17.93
N ILE A 28 -15.80 13.17 -18.14
CA ILE A 28 -15.56 14.38 -17.33
C ILE A 28 -15.99 14.14 -15.88
N ALA A 29 -17.12 13.44 -15.65
CA ALA A 29 -17.56 13.07 -14.31
C ALA A 29 -16.52 12.21 -13.58
N ILE A 30 -15.91 11.24 -14.24
CA ILE A 30 -14.83 10.41 -13.68
C ILE A 30 -13.61 11.28 -13.32
N ILE A 31 -13.22 12.22 -14.17
CA ILE A 31 -12.11 13.15 -13.91
C ILE A 31 -12.38 13.98 -12.67
N LEU A 32 -13.54 14.64 -12.60
CA LEU A 32 -13.92 15.49 -11.46
C LEU A 32 -14.05 14.69 -10.17
N PHE A 33 -14.72 13.55 -10.22
CA PHE A 33 -14.79 12.63 -9.08
C PHE A 33 -13.39 12.28 -8.56
N THR A 34 -12.49 11.92 -9.47
CA THR A 34 -11.12 11.54 -9.12
C THR A 34 -10.36 12.68 -8.45
N ILE A 35 -10.49 13.90 -8.98
CA ILE A 35 -9.88 15.09 -8.41
C ILE A 35 -10.45 15.36 -7.00
N VAL A 36 -11.77 15.37 -6.84
CA VAL A 36 -12.43 15.59 -5.55
C VAL A 36 -11.99 14.52 -4.52
N ALA A 37 -12.00 13.24 -4.90
CA ALA A 37 -11.55 12.16 -4.04
C ALA A 37 -10.08 12.32 -3.62
N ARG A 38 -9.19 12.74 -4.53
CA ARG A 38 -7.78 13.00 -4.22
C ARG A 38 -7.58 14.17 -3.28
N PHE A 39 -8.36 15.24 -3.42
CA PHE A 39 -8.30 16.37 -2.50
C PHE A 39 -8.87 16.02 -1.12
N ALA A 40 -9.94 15.23 -1.05
CA ALA A 40 -10.46 14.72 0.23
C ALA A 40 -9.43 13.85 0.97
N LEU A 41 -8.60 13.09 0.23
CA LEU A 41 -7.54 12.24 0.78
C LEU A 41 -6.23 13.01 1.06
N TYR A 42 -6.11 14.27 0.66
CA TYR A 42 -4.88 15.05 0.81
C TYR A 42 -4.27 15.04 2.22
N PRO A 43 -5.04 15.23 3.32
CA PRO A 43 -4.47 15.17 4.66
C PRO A 43 -3.87 13.80 5.02
N MET A 44 -4.44 12.70 4.50
CA MET A 44 -3.88 11.36 4.69
C MET A 44 -2.60 11.17 3.88
N VAL A 45 -2.59 11.63 2.62
CA VAL A 45 -1.41 11.59 1.73
C VAL A 45 -0.24 12.37 2.35
N LYS A 46 -0.51 13.56 2.90
CA LYS A 46 0.51 14.38 3.59
C LYS A 46 1.13 13.64 4.78
N LYS A 47 0.31 12.98 5.62
CA LYS A 47 0.80 12.18 6.75
C LYS A 47 1.64 10.98 6.28
N GLN A 48 1.17 10.28 5.24
CA GLN A 48 1.89 9.14 4.64
C GLN A 48 3.26 9.57 4.10
N LEU A 49 3.31 10.67 3.38
CA LEU A 49 4.56 11.15 2.76
C LEU A 49 5.60 11.53 3.82
N ARG A 50 5.19 12.23 4.88
CA ARG A 50 6.05 12.53 6.03
C ARG A 50 6.59 11.26 6.68
N HIS A 51 5.74 10.26 6.86
CA HIS A 51 6.13 8.96 7.41
C HIS A 51 7.13 8.23 6.50
N THR A 52 6.88 8.21 5.18
CA THR A 52 7.79 7.61 4.19
C THR A 52 9.16 8.29 4.22
N LYS A 53 9.19 9.62 4.37
CA LYS A 53 10.42 10.38 4.51
C LYS A 53 11.16 10.02 5.79
N ALA A 54 10.47 9.99 6.95
CA ALA A 54 11.07 9.58 8.22
C ALA A 54 11.67 8.17 8.15
N MET A 55 10.97 7.22 7.54
CA MET A 55 11.50 5.86 7.29
C MET A 55 12.71 5.86 6.37
N ARG A 56 12.75 6.76 5.38
CA ARG A 56 13.92 6.91 4.48
C ARG A 56 15.12 7.45 5.24
N ASP A 57 14.92 8.43 6.11
CA ASP A 57 15.99 9.06 6.89
C ASP A 57 16.58 8.08 7.93
N LEU A 58 15.83 7.05 8.34
CA LEU A 58 16.31 5.97 9.22
C LEU A 58 17.13 4.88 8.50
N GLN A 59 17.16 4.85 7.17
CA GLN A 59 17.86 3.81 6.41
C GLN A 59 19.35 3.61 6.84
N PRO A 60 20.14 4.67 7.10
CA PRO A 60 21.52 4.48 7.56
C PRO A 60 21.60 3.83 8.96
N GLU A 61 20.67 4.14 9.88
CA GLU A 61 20.61 3.53 11.21
C GLU A 61 20.18 2.05 11.11
N ILE A 62 19.20 1.76 10.27
CA ILE A 62 18.78 0.38 9.96
C ILE A 62 19.94 -0.45 9.40
N LYS A 63 20.74 0.10 8.49
CA LYS A 63 21.93 -0.58 7.96
C LYS A 63 22.97 -0.88 9.06
N LYS A 64 23.18 0.05 10.01
CA LYS A 64 24.07 -0.18 11.15
C LYS A 64 23.60 -1.32 12.05
N ILE A 65 22.29 -1.35 12.37
CA ILE A 65 21.69 -2.43 13.16
C ILE A 65 21.91 -3.77 12.47
N LYS A 66 21.62 -3.88 11.18
CA LYS A 66 21.84 -5.11 10.40
C LYS A 66 23.29 -5.58 10.41
N ALA A 67 24.23 -4.65 10.25
CA ALA A 67 25.67 -4.96 10.32
C ALA A 67 26.11 -5.42 11.72
N GLN A 68 25.53 -4.88 12.79
CA GLN A 68 25.85 -5.25 14.17
C GLN A 68 25.29 -6.61 14.57
N THR A 69 24.12 -6.97 14.06
CA THR A 69 23.42 -8.21 14.43
C THR A 69 23.96 -9.44 13.68
N LYS A 70 24.78 -9.26 12.64
CA LYS A 70 25.47 -10.33 11.89
C LYS A 70 24.56 -11.52 11.52
N GLY A 71 23.30 -11.23 11.11
CA GLY A 71 22.34 -12.27 10.73
C GLY A 71 21.45 -12.83 11.85
N ASN A 72 21.66 -12.41 13.11
CA ASN A 72 20.76 -12.77 14.20
C ASN A 72 19.44 -12.00 14.08
N LYS A 73 18.44 -12.63 13.43
CA LYS A 73 17.13 -12.00 13.14
C LYS A 73 16.36 -11.59 14.40
N GLN A 74 16.54 -12.31 15.50
CA GLN A 74 15.84 -12.02 16.75
C GLN A 74 16.38 -10.74 17.38
N GLN A 75 17.71 -10.60 17.43
CA GLN A 75 18.37 -9.38 17.92
C GLN A 75 18.11 -8.19 16.99
N GLU A 76 18.15 -8.40 15.66
CA GLU A 76 17.79 -7.39 14.67
C GLU A 76 16.38 -6.85 14.88
N SER A 77 15.39 -7.74 15.05
CA SER A 77 14.00 -7.36 15.29
C SER A 77 13.82 -6.53 16.56
N LEU A 78 14.51 -6.90 17.66
CA LEU A 78 14.47 -6.16 18.92
C LEU A 78 15.06 -4.76 18.77
N MET A 79 16.25 -4.65 18.15
CA MET A 79 16.92 -3.36 17.94
C MET A 79 16.14 -2.47 16.97
N MET A 80 15.50 -3.06 15.93
CA MET A 80 14.61 -2.33 15.02
C MET A 80 13.38 -1.79 15.74
N MET A 81 12.76 -2.59 16.62
CA MET A 81 11.61 -2.16 17.40
C MET A 81 11.98 -1.02 18.37
N GLU A 82 13.14 -1.10 19.02
CA GLU A 82 13.68 -0.05 19.89
C GLU A 82 13.93 1.25 19.09
N LEU A 83 14.56 1.17 17.92
CA LEU A 83 14.78 2.29 17.02
C LEU A 83 13.47 2.96 16.62
N TYR A 84 12.45 2.19 16.20
CA TYR A 84 11.16 2.74 15.82
C TYR A 84 10.45 3.40 17.02
N LYS A 85 10.58 2.83 18.21
CA LYS A 85 10.03 3.39 19.47
C LYS A 85 10.73 4.69 19.85
N GLU A 86 12.07 4.73 19.79
CA GLU A 86 12.85 5.95 20.08
C GLU A 86 12.53 7.10 19.10
N ARG A 87 12.27 6.77 17.84
CA ARG A 87 11.95 7.72 16.77
C ARG A 87 10.46 8.00 16.63
N GLU A 88 9.61 7.43 17.50
CA GLU A 88 8.15 7.56 17.48
C GLU A 88 7.53 7.19 16.12
N ILE A 89 8.17 6.28 15.38
CA ILE A 89 7.75 5.86 14.04
C ILE A 89 6.88 4.61 14.15
N LYS A 90 5.69 4.68 13.56
CA LYS A 90 4.75 3.56 13.48
C LYS A 90 4.82 2.94 12.08
N PRO A 91 5.53 1.83 11.86
CA PRO A 91 5.78 1.29 10.51
C PRO A 91 4.51 0.90 9.75
N LEU A 92 3.41 0.59 10.46
CA LEU A 92 2.13 0.21 9.87
C LEU A 92 1.17 1.39 9.62
N ALA A 93 1.50 2.60 10.03
CA ALA A 93 0.58 3.75 9.96
C ALA A 93 0.22 4.15 8.51
N TYR A 94 1.08 3.84 7.53
CA TYR A 94 0.82 4.13 6.11
C TYR A 94 -0.08 3.09 5.43
N MET A 95 -0.24 1.89 6.02
CA MET A 95 -1.06 0.82 5.42
C MET A 95 -2.54 1.22 5.31
N GLY A 96 -3.02 2.07 6.20
CA GLY A 96 -4.40 2.54 6.17
C GLY A 96 -4.78 3.22 4.84
N LEU A 97 -3.90 4.06 4.29
CA LEU A 97 -4.16 4.68 2.99
C LEU A 97 -4.12 3.66 1.83
N MET A 98 -3.22 2.68 1.90
CA MET A 98 -3.14 1.60 0.91
C MET A 98 -4.42 0.76 0.92
N ILE A 99 -4.90 0.36 2.11
CA ILE A 99 -6.16 -0.37 2.26
C ILE A 99 -7.32 0.46 1.71
N PHE A 100 -7.40 1.75 2.06
CA PHE A 100 -8.43 2.64 1.54
C PHE A 100 -8.38 2.74 0.00
N GLN A 101 -7.18 2.82 -0.58
CA GLN A 101 -7.00 2.87 -2.04
C GLN A 101 -7.49 1.58 -2.71
N ILE A 102 -7.24 0.41 -2.09
CA ILE A 102 -7.73 -0.88 -2.57
C ILE A 102 -9.26 -0.94 -2.52
N VAL A 103 -9.85 -0.49 -1.41
CA VAL A 103 -11.31 -0.44 -1.25
C VAL A 103 -11.96 0.49 -2.29
N LEU A 104 -11.40 1.69 -2.48
CA LEU A 104 -11.86 2.65 -3.48
C LEU A 104 -11.75 2.08 -4.90
N PHE A 105 -10.65 1.39 -5.19
CA PHE A 105 -10.44 0.72 -6.47
C PHE A 105 -11.54 -0.33 -6.73
N PHE A 106 -11.77 -1.26 -5.80
CA PHE A 106 -12.80 -2.28 -5.97
C PHE A 106 -14.21 -1.70 -6.04
N ALA A 107 -14.47 -0.61 -5.32
CA ALA A 107 -15.75 0.09 -5.39
C ALA A 107 -16.00 0.67 -6.78
N LEU A 108 -15.02 1.42 -7.32
CA LEU A 108 -15.12 1.99 -8.66
C LEU A 108 -15.12 0.91 -9.75
N PHE A 109 -14.27 -0.10 -9.63
CA PHE A 109 -14.27 -1.23 -10.56
C PHE A 109 -15.66 -1.89 -10.66
N ASN A 110 -16.29 -2.19 -9.53
CA ASN A 110 -17.62 -2.78 -9.52
C ASN A 110 -18.68 -1.82 -10.06
N GLY A 111 -18.65 -0.55 -9.67
CA GLY A 111 -19.59 0.46 -10.15
C GLY A 111 -19.47 0.69 -11.66
N LEU A 112 -18.26 0.97 -12.15
CA LEU A 112 -18.00 1.23 -13.56
C LEU A 112 -18.30 0.00 -14.44
N ASN A 113 -17.93 -1.20 -13.99
CA ASN A 113 -18.20 -2.44 -14.73
C ASN A 113 -19.71 -2.72 -14.88
N ARG A 114 -20.52 -2.32 -13.88
CA ARG A 114 -21.99 -2.42 -13.98
C ARG A 114 -22.51 -1.53 -15.08
N VAL A 115 -22.09 -0.27 -15.13
CA VAL A 115 -22.55 0.71 -16.13
C VAL A 115 -22.06 0.34 -17.53
N VAL A 116 -20.83 -0.15 -17.67
CA VAL A 116 -20.28 -0.59 -18.96
C VAL A 116 -21.06 -1.79 -19.53
N LYS A 117 -21.44 -2.75 -18.67
CA LYS A 117 -22.21 -3.93 -19.07
C LYS A 117 -23.69 -3.63 -19.30
N ASN A 118 -24.26 -2.76 -18.52
CA ASN A 118 -25.63 -2.34 -18.57
C ASN A 118 -25.72 -0.84 -18.23
N PRO A 119 -25.83 0.05 -19.22
CA PRO A 119 -25.95 1.50 -18.98
C PRO A 119 -27.10 1.88 -18.04
N GLN A 120 -28.20 1.15 -18.04
CA GLN A 120 -29.34 1.39 -17.14
C GLN A 120 -28.94 1.32 -15.66
N ALA A 121 -27.88 0.56 -15.34
CA ALA A 121 -27.38 0.48 -13.96
C ALA A 121 -26.94 1.83 -13.39
N ILE A 122 -26.68 2.85 -14.23
CA ILE A 122 -26.35 4.20 -13.72
C ILE A 122 -27.54 4.80 -12.96
N TYR A 123 -28.76 4.50 -13.40
CA TYR A 123 -29.98 4.90 -12.72
C TYR A 123 -30.35 3.93 -11.59
N ASP A 124 -30.44 2.63 -11.89
CA ASP A 124 -30.94 1.61 -10.95
C ASP A 124 -30.10 1.48 -9.69
N PHE A 125 -28.79 1.71 -9.78
CA PHE A 125 -27.87 1.61 -8.66
C PHE A 125 -27.68 2.93 -7.91
N SER A 126 -28.32 4.01 -8.39
CA SER A 126 -28.30 5.33 -7.74
C SER A 126 -29.29 5.41 -6.58
N TYR A 127 -28.99 6.28 -5.61
CA TYR A 127 -29.93 6.57 -4.51
C TYR A 127 -31.14 7.35 -5.00
N PRO A 128 -32.29 7.25 -4.32
CA PRO A 128 -33.50 7.98 -4.67
C PRO A 128 -33.30 9.49 -4.82
N THR A 129 -32.40 10.09 -4.04
CA THR A 129 -32.04 11.51 -4.15
C THR A 129 -31.42 11.85 -5.50
N VAL A 130 -30.57 10.99 -6.05
CA VAL A 130 -29.95 11.17 -7.37
C VAL A 130 -30.94 10.82 -8.48
N GLN A 131 -31.69 9.70 -8.34
CA GLN A 131 -32.73 9.28 -9.28
C GLN A 131 -33.82 10.35 -9.51
N ASN A 132 -34.15 11.13 -8.48
CA ASN A 132 -35.17 12.19 -8.54
C ASN A 132 -34.68 13.47 -9.27
N MET A 133 -33.42 13.59 -9.61
CA MET A 133 -32.93 14.71 -10.42
C MET A 133 -33.52 14.67 -11.83
N SER A 134 -33.84 15.85 -12.40
CA SER A 134 -34.52 15.96 -13.69
C SER A 134 -33.79 15.21 -14.80
N PHE A 135 -32.48 15.36 -14.92
CA PHE A 135 -31.68 14.66 -15.91
C PHE A 135 -31.68 13.13 -15.71
N MET A 136 -31.61 12.64 -14.46
CA MET A 136 -31.63 11.21 -14.19
C MET A 136 -32.98 10.57 -14.53
N LYS A 137 -34.09 11.29 -14.35
CA LYS A 137 -35.41 10.84 -14.81
C LYS A 137 -35.52 10.80 -16.32
N GLU A 138 -34.96 11.80 -17.01
CA GLU A 138 -34.88 11.84 -18.46
C GLU A 138 -34.01 10.68 -19.00
N LEU A 139 -32.85 10.42 -18.36
CA LEU A 139 -31.97 9.31 -18.69
C LEU A 139 -32.65 7.94 -18.48
N ASN A 140 -33.47 7.81 -17.43
CA ASN A 140 -34.22 6.58 -17.20
C ASN A 140 -35.30 6.32 -18.27
N SER A 141 -35.87 7.37 -18.84
CA SER A 141 -36.85 7.24 -19.93
C SER A 141 -36.16 6.98 -21.28
N ASP A 142 -34.94 7.48 -21.46
CA ASP A 142 -34.19 7.32 -22.71
C ASP A 142 -32.68 7.13 -22.40
N ILE A 143 -32.26 5.88 -22.23
CA ILE A 143 -30.89 5.54 -21.89
C ILE A 143 -29.89 5.81 -23.04
N SER A 144 -30.37 6.06 -24.28
CA SER A 144 -29.50 6.43 -25.39
C SER A 144 -28.80 7.78 -25.18
N LYS A 145 -29.31 8.61 -24.26
CA LYS A 145 -28.70 9.87 -23.84
C LYS A 145 -27.50 9.69 -22.92
N PHE A 146 -27.19 8.45 -22.51
CA PHE A 146 -25.99 8.18 -21.71
C PHE A 146 -24.74 8.31 -22.55
N ASP A 147 -24.00 9.39 -22.34
CA ASP A 147 -22.68 9.61 -22.96
C ASP A 147 -21.57 8.98 -22.14
N ASN A 148 -21.19 7.74 -22.49
CA ASN A 148 -20.07 7.01 -21.87
C ASN A 148 -18.72 7.34 -22.51
N THR A 149 -18.61 8.44 -23.24
CA THR A 149 -17.36 8.84 -23.89
C THR A 149 -16.57 9.85 -23.05
N LEU A 150 -15.32 10.05 -23.42
CA LEU A 150 -14.51 11.18 -22.98
C LEU A 150 -14.40 12.14 -24.17
N PHE A 151 -14.92 13.37 -24.02
CA PHE A 151 -14.94 14.40 -25.06
C PHE A 151 -15.56 13.96 -26.40
N GLY A 152 -16.50 13.02 -26.38
CA GLY A 152 -17.15 12.50 -27.59
C GLY A 152 -16.27 11.61 -28.48
N GLY A 153 -15.01 11.38 -28.12
CA GLY A 153 -14.04 10.66 -28.98
C GLY A 153 -13.52 9.33 -28.41
N VAL A 154 -13.47 9.19 -27.09
CA VAL A 154 -12.93 7.99 -26.44
C VAL A 154 -14.04 7.22 -25.76
N ASP A 155 -14.38 6.05 -26.31
CA ASP A 155 -15.34 5.11 -25.69
C ASP A 155 -14.75 4.53 -24.40
N LEU A 156 -15.33 4.87 -23.27
CA LEU A 156 -14.88 4.46 -21.94
C LEU A 156 -15.29 3.03 -21.59
N GLY A 157 -16.22 2.45 -22.35
CA GLY A 157 -16.63 1.06 -22.18
C GLY A 157 -15.64 0.06 -22.78
N ARG A 158 -14.82 0.47 -23.75
CA ARG A 158 -13.87 -0.41 -24.43
C ARG A 158 -12.57 -0.56 -23.67
N ALA A 159 -12.04 -1.80 -23.69
CA ALA A 159 -10.70 -2.08 -23.18
C ALA A 159 -9.63 -1.80 -24.25
N ALA A 160 -8.38 -1.61 -23.83
CA ALA A 160 -7.27 -1.42 -24.78
C ALA A 160 -7.00 -2.66 -25.63
N ILE A 161 -7.16 -3.85 -25.02
CA ILE A 161 -7.10 -5.15 -25.70
C ILE A 161 -8.27 -5.99 -25.22
N ALA A 162 -9.14 -6.40 -26.14
CA ALA A 162 -10.24 -7.32 -25.84
C ALA A 162 -10.41 -8.32 -26.99
N ASN A 163 -10.78 -9.55 -26.66
CA ASN A 163 -10.92 -10.64 -27.61
C ASN A 163 -11.96 -10.33 -28.68
N GLU A 164 -13.05 -9.65 -28.30
CA GLU A 164 -14.18 -9.38 -29.20
C GLU A 164 -14.01 -8.11 -30.04
N THR A 165 -13.40 -7.06 -29.46
CA THR A 165 -13.29 -5.73 -30.10
C THR A 165 -11.89 -5.38 -30.58
N GLY A 166 -10.92 -6.29 -30.39
CA GLY A 166 -9.54 -6.10 -30.82
C GLY A 166 -8.80 -5.01 -30.05
N PHE A 167 -7.83 -4.37 -30.73
CA PHE A 167 -7.01 -3.31 -30.16
C PHE A 167 -7.68 -1.95 -30.27
N TYR A 168 -7.72 -1.21 -29.15
CA TYR A 168 -8.29 0.14 -29.08
C TYR A 168 -7.26 1.16 -28.60
N PHE A 169 -6.72 1.92 -29.55
CA PHE A 169 -5.59 2.83 -29.34
C PHE A 169 -5.83 3.90 -28.24
N PRO A 170 -7.00 4.59 -28.15
CA PRO A 170 -7.21 5.59 -27.11
C PRO A 170 -7.14 5.00 -25.70
N ALA A 171 -7.74 3.83 -25.46
CA ALA A 171 -7.64 3.15 -24.16
C ALA A 171 -6.20 2.69 -23.87
N PHE A 172 -5.47 2.24 -24.90
CA PHE A 172 -4.06 1.88 -24.76
C PHE A 172 -3.20 3.07 -24.28
N LEU A 173 -3.43 4.26 -24.82
CA LEU A 173 -2.74 5.49 -24.38
C LEU A 173 -3.03 5.82 -22.92
N LEU A 174 -4.27 5.63 -22.45
CA LEU A 174 -4.63 5.83 -21.04
C LEU A 174 -3.93 4.82 -20.13
N VAL A 175 -3.87 3.55 -20.53
CA VAL A 175 -3.16 2.49 -19.79
C VAL A 175 -1.66 2.78 -19.72
N LEU A 176 -1.05 3.12 -20.86
CA LEU A 176 0.37 3.47 -20.93
C LEU A 176 0.68 4.70 -20.09
N GLY A 177 -0.13 5.76 -20.21
CA GLY A 177 -0.01 6.97 -19.41
C GLY A 177 -0.11 6.68 -17.90
N SER A 178 -1.05 5.80 -17.50
CA SER A 178 -1.18 5.37 -16.10
C SER A 178 0.08 4.67 -15.59
N ALA A 179 0.64 3.76 -16.37
CA ALA A 179 1.86 3.05 -15.99
C ALA A 179 3.07 3.99 -15.88
N LEU A 180 3.21 4.95 -16.79
CA LEU A 180 4.27 5.96 -16.76
C LEU A 180 4.15 6.87 -15.54
N ILE A 181 2.96 7.39 -15.26
CA ILE A 181 2.72 8.22 -14.06
C ILE A 181 3.01 7.43 -12.79
N GLN A 182 2.61 6.18 -12.72
CA GLN A 182 2.89 5.32 -11.57
C GLN A 182 4.40 5.08 -11.38
N PHE A 183 5.14 4.88 -12.46
CA PHE A 183 6.59 4.80 -12.40
C PHE A 183 7.21 6.07 -11.78
N PHE A 184 6.81 7.25 -12.25
CA PHE A 184 7.31 8.50 -11.68
C PHE A 184 6.92 8.71 -10.23
N GLN A 185 5.70 8.34 -9.83
CA GLN A 185 5.26 8.36 -8.42
C GLN A 185 6.13 7.50 -7.51
N ILE A 186 6.38 6.26 -7.92
CA ILE A 186 7.22 5.33 -7.15
C ILE A 186 8.63 5.89 -7.03
N LYS A 187 9.17 6.42 -8.12
CA LYS A 187 10.52 7.01 -8.13
C LYS A 187 10.66 8.20 -7.19
N GLN A 188 9.60 9.01 -7.00
CA GLN A 188 9.61 10.12 -6.04
C GLN A 188 9.69 9.65 -4.58
N THR A 189 9.07 8.51 -4.27
CA THR A 189 8.99 8.01 -2.89
C THR A 189 10.12 7.06 -2.52
N MET A 190 10.80 6.48 -3.51
CA MET A 190 11.90 5.56 -3.25
C MET A 190 13.21 6.26 -2.84
N PRO A 191 13.95 5.68 -1.88
CA PRO A 191 15.26 6.17 -1.53
C PRO A 191 16.24 5.97 -2.69
N SER A 192 16.92 7.04 -3.09
CA SER A 192 18.03 6.99 -4.04
C SER A 192 19.28 6.46 -3.35
N SER A 193 19.49 5.16 -3.33
CA SER A 193 20.76 4.57 -2.89
C SER A 193 21.71 4.48 -4.10
N LYS A 194 22.60 5.46 -4.24
CA LYS A 194 23.60 5.50 -5.33
C LYS A 194 24.58 4.33 -5.29
N ASP A 195 24.80 3.71 -4.12
CA ASP A 195 25.84 2.72 -3.88
C ASP A 195 25.32 1.26 -3.76
N SER A 196 24.09 0.98 -4.13
CA SER A 196 23.57 -0.38 -4.00
C SER A 196 23.85 -1.22 -5.26
N ARG A 197 24.43 -2.40 -5.06
CA ARG A 197 24.70 -3.40 -6.10
C ARG A 197 23.41 -3.77 -6.85
N LYS A 198 23.55 -4.12 -8.14
CA LYS A 198 22.40 -4.54 -8.96
C LYS A 198 21.91 -5.92 -8.51
N LEU A 199 20.60 -6.15 -8.52
CA LEU A 199 20.01 -7.45 -8.15
C LEU A 199 20.63 -8.61 -8.95
N LYS A 200 20.92 -8.40 -10.23
CA LYS A 200 21.55 -9.40 -11.09
C LYS A 200 22.96 -9.80 -10.61
N GLU A 201 23.73 -8.85 -10.08
CA GLU A 201 25.07 -9.09 -9.52
C GLU A 201 24.97 -9.86 -8.20
N ILE A 202 24.03 -9.45 -7.33
CA ILE A 202 23.78 -10.13 -6.04
C ILE A 202 23.34 -11.58 -6.27
N LEU A 203 22.42 -11.82 -7.20
CA LEU A 203 21.94 -13.16 -7.54
C LEU A 203 23.04 -14.03 -8.19
N LYS A 204 23.91 -13.41 -9.01
CA LYS A 204 25.05 -14.10 -9.64
C LYS A 204 26.08 -14.55 -8.59
N ASP A 205 26.34 -13.69 -7.60
CA ASP A 205 27.27 -14.01 -6.52
C ASP A 205 26.69 -15.03 -5.54
N ALA A 206 25.38 -14.95 -5.25
CA ALA A 206 24.68 -15.99 -4.50
C ALA A 206 24.73 -17.36 -5.19
N GLY A 207 24.61 -17.39 -6.52
CA GLY A 207 24.76 -18.62 -7.32
C GLY A 207 26.18 -19.19 -7.33
N LYS A 208 27.18 -18.40 -6.90
CA LYS A 208 28.58 -18.84 -6.76
C LYS A 208 28.96 -19.27 -5.34
N GLY A 209 27.96 -19.37 -4.43
CA GLY A 209 28.15 -19.80 -3.05
C GLY A 209 28.60 -18.69 -2.07
N THR A 210 28.62 -17.43 -2.50
CA THR A 210 28.77 -16.29 -1.60
C THR A 210 27.43 -15.98 -0.94
N GLU A 211 27.36 -16.00 0.40
CA GLU A 211 26.15 -15.63 1.13
C GLU A 211 25.75 -14.19 0.78
N ALA A 212 24.70 -14.04 -0.01
CA ALA A 212 24.14 -12.74 -0.29
C ALA A 212 23.45 -12.20 0.97
N ASP A 213 23.84 -11.01 1.42
CA ASP A 213 23.18 -10.34 2.54
C ASP A 213 21.70 -10.12 2.21
N SER A 214 20.81 -10.67 3.06
CA SER A 214 19.36 -10.53 2.92
C SER A 214 18.93 -9.06 2.83
N SER A 215 19.73 -8.14 3.39
CA SER A 215 19.49 -6.70 3.31
C SER A 215 19.78 -6.13 1.93
N GLU A 216 20.83 -6.62 1.25
CA GLU A 216 21.16 -6.24 -0.13
C GLU A 216 20.09 -6.75 -1.11
N ILE A 217 19.65 -8.00 -0.92
CA ILE A 217 18.55 -8.57 -1.71
C ILE A 217 17.28 -7.75 -1.54
N SER A 218 16.90 -7.42 -0.29
CA SER A 218 15.70 -6.63 0.02
C SER A 218 15.77 -5.22 -0.58
N ALA A 219 16.95 -4.55 -0.49
CA ALA A 219 17.14 -3.22 -1.08
C ALA A 219 17.11 -3.26 -2.62
N ALA A 220 17.73 -4.28 -3.21
CA ALA A 220 17.70 -4.46 -4.66
C ALA A 220 16.32 -4.85 -5.17
N MET A 221 15.57 -5.67 -4.41
CA MET A 221 14.18 -6.04 -4.72
C MET A 221 13.25 -4.83 -4.63
N SER A 222 13.36 -4.00 -3.58
CA SER A 222 12.59 -2.76 -3.46
C SER A 222 12.83 -1.81 -4.63
N ARG A 223 14.07 -1.70 -5.10
CA ARG A 223 14.41 -0.88 -6.28
C ARG A 223 13.79 -1.43 -7.56
N ASN A 224 13.80 -2.76 -7.74
CA ASN A 224 13.20 -3.40 -8.91
C ASN A 224 11.67 -3.31 -8.88
N MET A 225 11.03 -3.24 -7.71
CA MET A 225 9.59 -3.00 -7.59
C MET A 225 9.14 -1.71 -8.27
N ALA A 226 10.03 -0.70 -8.36
CA ALA A 226 9.73 0.53 -9.10
C ALA A 226 9.49 0.30 -10.60
N TYR A 227 10.01 -0.77 -11.16
CA TYR A 227 9.82 -1.16 -12.55
C TYR A 227 8.78 -2.27 -12.71
N ILE A 228 8.83 -3.26 -11.81
CA ILE A 228 7.95 -4.43 -11.87
C ILE A 228 6.49 -4.04 -11.63
N LEU A 229 6.23 -3.20 -10.63
CA LEU A 229 4.87 -2.85 -10.25
C LEU A 229 4.11 -2.06 -11.34
N PRO A 230 4.68 -0.99 -11.97
CA PRO A 230 4.03 -0.32 -13.09
C PRO A 230 3.80 -1.25 -14.29
N PHE A 231 4.76 -2.12 -14.59
CA PHE A 231 4.62 -3.11 -15.65
C PHE A 231 3.49 -4.11 -15.35
N PHE A 232 3.43 -4.63 -14.14
CA PHE A 232 2.36 -5.53 -13.72
C PHE A 232 0.98 -4.85 -13.83
N ILE A 233 0.86 -3.61 -13.35
CA ILE A 233 -0.38 -2.83 -13.46
C ILE A 233 -0.74 -2.63 -14.94
N PHE A 234 0.22 -2.28 -15.79
CA PHE A 234 -0.01 -2.17 -17.22
C PHE A 234 -0.63 -3.45 -17.82
N VAL A 235 -0.02 -4.60 -17.55
CA VAL A 235 -0.50 -5.90 -18.05
C VAL A 235 -1.91 -6.23 -17.57
N VAL A 236 -2.20 -5.95 -16.28
CA VAL A 236 -3.51 -6.22 -15.68
C VAL A 236 -4.59 -5.27 -16.25
N THR A 237 -4.24 -4.01 -16.43
CA THR A 237 -5.24 -2.98 -16.80
C THR A 237 -5.53 -2.89 -18.28
N VAL A 238 -4.68 -3.46 -19.13
CA VAL A 238 -4.88 -3.44 -20.58
C VAL A 238 -6.19 -4.11 -21.01
N GLY A 239 -6.70 -5.08 -20.22
CA GLY A 239 -7.99 -5.74 -20.42
C GLY A 239 -9.18 -5.09 -19.70
N PHE A 240 -8.98 -3.97 -19.00
CA PHE A 240 -10.05 -3.29 -18.30
C PHE A 240 -10.67 -2.16 -19.15
N PRO A 241 -11.97 -1.83 -18.93
CA PRO A 241 -12.60 -0.69 -19.58
C PRO A 241 -11.80 0.60 -19.43
N ALA A 242 -11.78 1.43 -20.47
CA ALA A 242 -11.04 2.70 -20.49
C ALA A 242 -11.47 3.66 -19.37
N ALA A 243 -12.70 3.58 -18.89
CA ALA A 243 -13.17 4.31 -17.72
C ALA A 243 -12.29 4.11 -16.49
N LEU A 244 -11.86 2.88 -16.22
CA LEU A 244 -10.99 2.55 -15.10
C LEU A 244 -9.56 3.02 -15.32
N SER A 245 -9.07 2.90 -16.55
CA SER A 245 -7.75 3.41 -16.94
C SER A 245 -7.69 4.94 -16.84
N LEU A 246 -8.78 5.64 -17.20
CA LEU A 246 -8.93 7.08 -17.02
C LEU A 246 -8.86 7.48 -15.54
N TYR A 247 -9.61 6.78 -14.69
CA TYR A 247 -9.53 7.00 -13.23
C TYR A 247 -8.10 6.84 -12.71
N TRP A 248 -7.38 5.79 -13.13
CA TRP A 248 -6.01 5.56 -12.71
C TRP A 248 -5.04 6.61 -13.23
N PHE A 249 -5.16 6.99 -14.50
CA PHE A 249 -4.33 8.02 -15.11
C PHE A 249 -4.48 9.35 -14.39
N VAL A 250 -5.72 9.84 -14.26
CA VAL A 250 -6.02 11.12 -13.59
C VAL A 250 -5.63 11.07 -12.11
N GLY A 251 -5.99 9.97 -11.41
CA GLY A 251 -5.64 9.77 -10.02
C GLY A 251 -4.13 9.72 -9.79
N GLY A 252 -3.39 9.06 -10.66
CA GLY A 252 -1.94 9.03 -10.65
C GLY A 252 -1.33 10.42 -10.89
N LEU A 253 -1.83 11.15 -11.89
CA LEU A 253 -1.35 12.49 -12.21
C LEU A 253 -1.56 13.46 -11.04
N VAL A 254 -2.77 13.50 -10.47
CA VAL A 254 -3.04 14.36 -9.31
C VAL A 254 -2.16 13.98 -8.12
N ALA A 255 -2.00 12.68 -7.84
CA ALA A 255 -1.15 12.22 -6.76
C ALA A 255 0.33 12.58 -6.99
N TYR A 256 0.84 12.45 -8.21
CA TYR A 256 2.20 12.86 -8.57
C TYR A 256 2.42 14.36 -8.31
N LEU A 257 1.46 15.20 -8.73
CA LEU A 257 1.52 16.65 -8.50
C LEU A 257 1.46 16.99 -7.00
N GLN A 258 0.55 16.37 -6.26
CA GLN A 258 0.45 16.52 -4.80
C GLN A 258 1.74 16.13 -4.08
N GLN A 259 2.33 14.99 -4.44
CA GLN A 259 3.58 14.52 -3.86
C GLN A 259 4.74 15.46 -4.21
N SER A 260 4.84 15.91 -5.45
CA SER A 260 5.85 16.88 -5.89
C SER A 260 5.77 18.17 -5.11
N TYR A 261 4.55 18.69 -4.92
CA TYR A 261 4.31 19.92 -4.14
C TYR A 261 4.73 19.76 -2.67
N LEU A 262 4.30 18.66 -2.04
CA LEU A 262 4.62 18.38 -0.63
C LEU A 262 6.13 18.19 -0.41
N LEU A 263 6.82 17.48 -1.32
CA LEU A 263 8.26 17.26 -1.21
C LEU A 263 9.04 18.58 -1.34
N LYS A 264 8.66 19.46 -2.27
CA LYS A 264 9.25 20.80 -2.41
C LYS A 264 8.99 21.68 -1.18
N GLN A 265 7.78 21.65 -0.62
CA GLN A 265 7.44 22.41 0.58
C GLN A 265 8.29 21.99 1.79
N ASP A 266 8.52 20.69 1.96
CA ASP A 266 9.35 20.16 3.03
C ASP A 266 10.83 20.54 2.86
N GLU A 267 11.34 20.52 1.62
CA GLU A 267 12.71 20.94 1.30
C GLU A 267 12.92 22.43 1.58
N TYR A 268 11.98 23.27 1.16
CA TYR A 268 12.00 24.73 1.42
C TYR A 268 11.95 25.02 2.93
N SER A 269 11.15 24.31 3.69
CA SER A 269 11.06 24.47 5.16
C SER A 269 12.36 24.11 5.87
N MET A 270 13.10 23.13 5.37
CA MET A 270 14.41 22.76 5.93
C MET A 270 15.48 23.80 5.60
N THR A 271 15.47 24.35 4.39
CA THR A 271 16.49 25.30 3.93
C THR A 271 16.37 26.65 4.61
N ASN A 272 15.14 27.09 4.93
CA ASN A 272 14.86 28.41 5.49
C ASN A 272 14.69 28.42 7.04
N GLY A 273 15.04 27.37 7.75
CA GLY A 273 15.01 27.32 9.22
C GLY A 273 13.62 27.44 9.86
N THR A 274 12.56 27.48 9.06
CA THR A 274 11.15 27.54 9.52
C THR A 274 10.58 26.14 9.75
N ALA A 275 11.44 25.13 9.89
CA ALA A 275 11.01 23.82 10.29
C ALA A 275 10.42 23.91 11.70
N THR A 276 9.10 23.96 11.78
CA THR A 276 8.42 23.45 12.98
C THR A 276 8.86 21.98 13.05
N ALA A 277 9.99 21.82 13.74
CA ALA A 277 10.62 20.53 13.93
C ALA A 277 9.64 19.70 14.74
N THR A 278 8.92 18.83 14.05
CA THR A 278 8.74 17.52 14.62
C THR A 278 10.12 16.87 14.46
N VAL A 279 11.06 17.40 15.26
CA VAL A 279 12.41 16.89 15.39
C VAL A 279 12.24 15.49 15.94
N VAL A 280 12.47 14.52 15.07
CA VAL A 280 12.96 13.23 15.53
C VAL A 280 14.18 13.57 16.36
N SER A 281 14.00 13.61 17.68
CA SER A 281 15.02 14.00 18.65
C SER A 281 16.28 13.21 18.33
N LYS A 282 17.35 13.92 17.98
CA LYS A 282 18.69 13.35 17.85
C LYS A 282 19.24 13.03 19.26
N LYS A 283 18.55 12.18 20.02
CA LYS A 283 19.17 11.58 21.19
C LYS A 283 20.20 10.58 20.68
N PRO A 284 21.48 10.75 21.02
CA PRO A 284 22.48 9.76 20.67
C PRO A 284 22.09 8.45 21.33
N LEU A 285 22.23 7.35 20.58
CA LEU A 285 22.07 5.99 21.10
C LEU A 285 22.92 5.87 22.36
N ARG A 286 22.26 5.73 23.50
CA ARG A 286 22.91 5.49 24.79
C ARG A 286 23.62 4.14 24.66
N LYS A 287 24.95 4.14 24.66
CA LYS A 287 25.74 2.92 24.81
C LYS A 287 25.33 2.31 26.15
N LYS A 288 24.46 1.34 26.10
CA LYS A 288 24.16 0.48 27.25
C LYS A 288 25.17 -0.65 27.19
N ASP A 289 25.98 -0.71 28.23
CA ASP A 289 26.97 -1.76 28.43
C ASP A 289 26.33 -3.15 28.23
N SER A 290 27.10 -4.00 27.59
CA SER A 290 26.80 -5.36 27.19
C SER A 290 26.73 -6.33 28.38
N ASP A 291 25.73 -6.18 29.26
CA ASP A 291 25.44 -7.19 30.26
C ASP A 291 23.94 -7.38 30.45
N VAL A 292 23.31 -7.89 29.41
CA VAL A 292 21.98 -8.52 29.56
C VAL A 292 22.21 -10.01 29.70
N LYS A 293 22.27 -10.50 30.94
CA LYS A 293 22.09 -11.94 31.23
C LYS A 293 20.74 -12.37 30.72
N VAL A 294 20.76 -13.09 29.63
CA VAL A 294 19.58 -13.79 29.13
C VAL A 294 19.30 -14.97 30.05
N THR A 295 18.33 -14.86 30.93
CA THR A 295 17.79 -15.99 31.67
C THR A 295 16.95 -16.79 30.68
N VAL A 296 17.51 -17.87 30.19
CA VAL A 296 16.79 -18.87 29.38
C VAL A 296 15.82 -19.58 30.31
N LEU A 297 14.53 -19.26 30.23
CA LEU A 297 13.47 -20.10 30.78
C LEU A 297 13.41 -21.37 29.93
N SER A 298 13.94 -22.46 30.50
CA SER A 298 13.85 -23.79 29.92
C SER A 298 12.37 -24.20 29.84
N GLU A 299 11.89 -24.45 28.63
CA GLU A 299 10.60 -25.08 28.37
C GLU A 299 10.59 -26.49 28.99
N THR A 300 9.68 -26.69 29.94
CA THR A 300 9.36 -28.00 30.48
C THR A 300 8.57 -28.77 29.43
N LYS A 301 9.20 -29.78 28.84
CA LYS A 301 8.51 -30.76 28.01
C LYS A 301 7.51 -31.54 28.87
N ALA A 302 6.26 -31.45 28.53
CA ALA A 302 5.20 -32.31 29.00
C ALA A 302 5.29 -33.67 28.27
N ASP A 303 5.78 -34.70 28.98
CA ASP A 303 5.64 -36.08 28.56
C ASP A 303 4.42 -36.70 29.22
N THR A 304 3.43 -36.98 28.42
CA THR A 304 2.28 -37.82 28.72
C THR A 304 2.67 -39.29 28.60
N LYS A 305 2.57 -40.09 29.70
CA LYS A 305 2.29 -41.53 29.59
C LYS A 305 1.57 -42.12 30.81
N PRO A 306 0.88 -43.24 30.66
CA PRO A 306 -0.37 -43.52 31.39
C PRO A 306 -0.21 -44.37 32.64
N LYS A 307 -1.28 -44.34 33.45
CA LYS A 307 -1.57 -45.16 34.61
C LYS A 307 -1.30 -46.69 34.43
N THR A 308 -0.60 -47.26 35.40
CA THR A 308 -0.96 -48.60 35.90
C THR A 308 -0.77 -48.67 37.41
N THR A 309 -1.79 -49.23 38.05
CA THR A 309 -2.02 -49.58 39.44
C THR A 309 -1.10 -50.72 39.90
N LYS A 310 -0.55 -50.68 41.14
CA LYS A 310 -0.74 -51.64 42.23
C LYS A 310 0.28 -51.53 43.36
N THR A 311 -0.22 -51.25 44.52
CA THR A 311 -0.20 -52.08 45.77
C THR A 311 1.10 -52.18 46.59
N LYS A 312 1.01 -51.61 47.82
CA LYS A 312 1.51 -52.04 49.13
C LYS A 312 2.87 -52.73 49.27
N SER A 313 3.73 -52.17 50.08
CA SER A 313 3.96 -52.77 51.43
C SER A 313 4.93 -51.93 52.28
N LYS A 314 4.67 -52.00 53.57
CA LYS A 314 5.38 -51.48 54.75
C LYS A 314 6.77 -52.08 54.93
N SER A 315 7.69 -51.32 55.48
CA SER A 315 8.46 -51.57 56.72
C SER A 315 9.64 -50.64 56.78
N SER A 316 9.75 -49.80 57.74
CA SER A 316 10.27 -49.96 59.08
C SER A 316 11.81 -50.09 59.14
N SER A 317 12.33 -49.25 59.96
CA SER A 317 13.52 -49.42 60.77
C SER A 317 14.78 -48.62 60.33
N LYS A 318 15.06 -47.53 61.00
CA LYS A 318 15.89 -47.45 62.22
C LYS A 318 17.41 -47.46 61.95
N ASN A 319 17.99 -46.36 62.24
CA ASN A 319 19.13 -46.22 63.15
C ASN A 319 20.56 -46.13 62.67
N ARG A 320 21.13 -45.05 63.00
CA ARG A 320 22.29 -44.90 63.94
C ARG A 320 23.68 -44.77 63.32
N ASN A 321 24.13 -43.56 63.53
CA ASN A 321 25.39 -43.25 64.24
C ASN A 321 26.78 -43.46 63.65
N LYS A 322 27.48 -42.37 63.78
CA LYS A 322 28.87 -42.21 64.29
C LYS A 322 30.03 -42.15 63.29
N ARG A 323 30.59 -40.97 63.25
CA ARG A 323 31.92 -40.60 63.79
C ARG A 323 33.18 -40.95 62.97
N LYS A 324 33.93 -39.86 62.78
CA LYS A 324 35.42 -39.73 62.82
C LYS A 324 36.19 -40.42 61.70
N ARG A 325 36.98 -39.75 61.01
CA ARG A 325 38.13 -38.93 61.29
C ARG A 325 38.40 -37.94 60.15
#